data_c0b3098c914da7b932bd22462cf8e056
#
_entry.id   c0b3098c914da7b932bd22462cf8e056
#
_cell.length_a   1.000
_cell.length_b   1.000
_cell.length_c   1.000
_cell.angle_alpha   90.00
_cell.angle_beta   90.00
_cell.angle_gamma   90.00
#
_symmetry.space_group_name_H-M   'P 1'
#
loop_
_entity.id
_entity.type
_entity.pdbx_description
1 polymer ?
#
loop_
_entity_poly.entity_id
_entity_poly.type
_entity_poly.pdbx_seq_one_letter_code
_entity_poly.pdbx_strand_id
1 'polypeptide(L)'
;MVDGKKLIKILCFLIGITSCNSIVLTMEKKPYHHLPDGTFRNPEGSPVRSSDIKFSYRTFIKEKKKIDITFPKDHVIDKKIVKENLEKFKNDDYIAWIGHATFLIKLGETTIITDPVFSKNAGPLIFGPDRFTKPALNLDEIPKTHLLLLTHNHYDHQDMGTIRKYPFKNTKVLTPLNLGKYFKKNKIKDVNEMDWYEEIKVNEDLKV
;
A
#
# COMPACT_ATOMS: atom_id res chain seq x y z
N MET A 1 -46.65 11.43 7.71
CA MET A 1 -45.49 10.59 7.37
C MET A 1 -45.98 9.13 7.41
N VAL A 2 -46.01 8.47 6.26
CA VAL A 2 -46.45 7.06 6.18
C VAL A 2 -45.24 6.21 6.59
N ASP A 3 -45.48 5.31 7.57
CA ASP A 3 -44.44 4.41 8.08
C ASP A 3 -43.93 3.51 6.94
N GLY A 4 -42.64 3.56 6.64
CA GLY A 4 -42.02 2.82 5.54
C GLY A 4 -42.21 1.30 5.59
N LYS A 5 -42.48 0.75 6.76
CA LYS A 5 -42.83 -0.68 6.94
C LYS A 5 -44.21 -1.04 6.38
N LYS A 6 -45.17 -0.10 6.36
CA LYS A 6 -46.48 -0.31 5.74
C LYS A 6 -46.39 -0.29 4.21
N LEU A 7 -45.53 0.56 3.64
CA LEU A 7 -45.39 0.66 2.18
C LEU A 7 -44.80 -0.62 1.57
N ILE A 8 -43.81 -1.24 2.24
CA ILE A 8 -43.18 -2.50 1.79
C ILE A 8 -44.17 -3.66 1.84
N LYS A 9 -45.04 -3.73 2.85
CA LYS A 9 -46.09 -4.76 2.94
C LYS A 9 -47.16 -4.61 1.84
N ILE A 10 -47.49 -3.40 1.46
CA ILE A 10 -48.47 -3.15 0.38
C ILE A 10 -47.86 -3.53 -0.97
N LEU A 11 -46.59 -3.28 -1.20
CA LEU A 11 -45.92 -3.65 -2.44
C LEU A 11 -45.78 -5.17 -2.61
N CYS A 12 -45.50 -5.90 -1.52
CA CYS A 12 -45.45 -7.37 -1.53
C CYS A 12 -46.79 -8.02 -1.82
N PHE A 13 -47.91 -7.40 -1.41
CA PHE A 13 -49.26 -7.91 -1.65
C PHE A 13 -49.70 -7.77 -3.12
N LEU A 14 -49.19 -6.74 -3.82
CA LEU A 14 -49.54 -6.48 -5.21
C LEU A 14 -48.76 -7.37 -6.23
N ILE A 15 -47.67 -8.02 -5.81
CA ILE A 15 -46.83 -8.84 -6.69
C ILE A 15 -47.11 -10.34 -6.57
N GLY A 16 -48.03 -10.76 -5.67
CA GLY A 16 -48.46 -12.17 -5.58
C GLY A 16 -47.38 -13.16 -5.15
N ILE A 17 -46.32 -12.70 -4.44
CA ILE A 17 -45.25 -13.57 -3.97
C ILE A 17 -45.63 -14.16 -2.60
N THR A 18 -46.15 -15.39 -2.59
CA THR A 18 -46.51 -16.16 -1.40
C THR A 18 -45.32 -16.91 -0.75
N SER A 19 -44.11 -16.43 -0.91
CA SER A 19 -42.96 -16.95 -0.16
C SER A 19 -42.26 -15.80 0.53
N CYS A 20 -42.68 -15.49 1.75
CA CYS A 20 -42.01 -14.54 2.63
C CYS A 20 -40.77 -15.21 3.24
N ASN A 21 -39.75 -15.45 2.43
CA ASN A 21 -38.43 -15.65 2.98
C ASN A 21 -38.01 -14.30 3.55
N SER A 22 -38.04 -14.19 4.87
CA SER A 22 -37.43 -13.07 5.57
C SER A 22 -35.96 -13.01 5.17
N ILE A 23 -35.61 -12.10 4.24
CA ILE A 23 -34.23 -11.75 4.01
C ILE A 23 -33.77 -11.05 5.29
N VAL A 24 -33.21 -11.83 6.21
CA VAL A 24 -32.47 -11.30 7.33
C VAL A 24 -31.18 -10.74 6.70
N LEU A 25 -31.20 -9.43 6.41
CA LEU A 25 -29.96 -8.68 6.18
C LEU A 25 -29.20 -8.74 7.49
N THR A 26 -28.39 -9.78 7.66
CA THR A 26 -27.35 -9.79 8.68
C THR A 26 -26.42 -8.64 8.32
N MET A 27 -26.56 -7.52 9.00
CA MET A 27 -25.55 -6.47 8.97
C MET A 27 -24.29 -7.10 9.52
N GLU A 28 -23.37 -7.43 8.64
CA GLU A 28 -22.07 -7.96 9.00
C GLU A 28 -21.44 -6.95 9.97
N LYS A 29 -21.23 -7.38 11.21
CA LYS A 29 -20.67 -6.50 12.24
C LYS A 29 -19.25 -6.15 11.81
N LYS A 30 -19.03 -4.89 11.48
CA LYS A 30 -17.68 -4.42 11.09
C LYS A 30 -16.64 -4.80 12.15
N PRO A 31 -15.44 -5.20 11.75
CA PRO A 31 -14.35 -5.50 12.67
C PRO A 31 -14.14 -4.36 13.68
N TYR A 32 -13.61 -4.70 14.85
CA TYR A 32 -13.37 -3.74 15.96
C TYR A 32 -12.59 -2.49 15.52
N HIS A 33 -11.65 -2.63 14.63
CA HIS A 33 -10.79 -1.54 14.19
C HIS A 33 -11.47 -0.56 13.20
N HIS A 34 -12.67 -0.86 12.70
CA HIS A 34 -13.43 0.06 11.86
C HIS A 34 -14.28 1.01 12.71
N LEU A 35 -14.09 2.31 12.53
CA LEU A 35 -14.89 3.33 13.18
C LEU A 35 -16.07 3.77 12.28
N PRO A 36 -17.18 4.27 12.88
CA PRO A 36 -18.36 4.71 12.11
C PRO A 36 -18.08 5.84 11.11
N ASP A 37 -17.07 6.68 11.39
CA ASP A 37 -16.64 7.80 10.53
C ASP A 37 -15.74 7.36 9.36
N GLY A 38 -15.48 6.05 9.21
CA GLY A 38 -14.64 5.49 8.15
C GLY A 38 -13.14 5.52 8.45
N THR A 39 -12.74 5.93 9.64
CA THR A 39 -11.36 5.82 10.12
C THR A 39 -11.12 4.48 10.82
N PHE A 40 -9.86 4.25 11.20
CA PHE A 40 -9.45 3.03 11.88
C PHE A 40 -8.83 3.35 13.23
N ARG A 41 -8.99 2.45 14.19
CA ARG A 41 -8.31 2.50 15.47
C ARG A 41 -7.29 1.37 15.58
N ASN A 42 -6.28 1.58 16.42
CA ASN A 42 -5.32 0.54 16.73
C ASN A 42 -5.97 -0.63 17.50
N PRO A 43 -5.34 -1.81 17.52
CA PRO A 43 -5.76 -2.91 18.36
C PRO A 43 -5.93 -2.49 19.83
N GLU A 44 -6.83 -3.16 20.52
CA GLU A 44 -7.04 -2.92 21.94
C GLU A 44 -5.74 -3.11 22.73
N GLY A 45 -5.48 -2.22 23.69
CA GLY A 45 -4.22 -2.22 24.45
C GLY A 45 -3.01 -1.60 23.73
N SER A 46 -3.16 -1.15 22.50
CA SER A 46 -2.09 -0.43 21.80
C SER A 46 -1.74 0.86 22.52
N PRO A 47 -0.45 1.25 22.60
CA PRO A 47 -0.05 2.50 23.21
C PRO A 47 -0.68 3.68 22.49
N VAL A 48 -1.39 4.51 23.21
CA VAL A 48 -1.94 5.76 22.70
C VAL A 48 -0.82 6.81 22.72
N ARG A 49 -0.71 7.58 21.63
CA ARG A 49 0.21 8.72 21.61
C ARG A 49 -0.13 9.66 22.77
N SER A 50 0.86 9.95 23.61
CA SER A 50 0.68 10.89 24.71
C SER A 50 0.18 12.24 24.20
N SER A 51 -0.91 12.74 24.78
CA SER A 51 -1.44 14.09 24.50
C SER A 51 -0.43 15.20 24.78
N ASP A 52 0.58 14.91 25.59
CA ASP A 52 1.61 15.87 26.00
C ASP A 52 2.68 16.07 24.94
N ILE A 53 2.79 15.16 23.98
CA ILE A 53 3.71 15.28 22.85
C ILE A 53 3.07 16.16 21.77
N LYS A 54 3.32 17.47 21.84
CA LYS A 54 2.97 18.41 20.76
C LYS A 54 4.04 18.34 19.69
N PHE A 55 3.75 17.67 18.55
CA PHE A 55 4.61 17.72 17.39
C PHE A 55 4.58 19.12 16.80
N SER A 56 5.76 19.75 16.69
CA SER A 56 5.94 21.03 16.02
C SER A 56 6.82 20.83 14.78
N TYR A 57 6.25 21.04 13.60
CA TYR A 57 7.01 20.98 12.35
C TYR A 57 8.18 21.96 12.31
N ARG A 58 8.00 23.16 12.90
CA ARG A 58 9.08 24.16 13.04
C ARG A 58 10.23 23.62 13.88
N THR A 59 9.93 23.02 15.01
CA THR A 59 10.94 22.40 15.89
C THR A 59 11.65 21.25 15.18
N PHE A 60 10.91 20.37 14.51
CA PHE A 60 11.47 19.29 13.71
C PHE A 60 12.45 19.79 12.65
N ILE A 61 12.09 20.80 11.86
CA ILE A 61 12.99 21.39 10.85
C ILE A 61 14.22 22.03 11.48
N LYS A 62 14.06 22.70 12.61
CA LYS A 62 15.18 23.31 13.35
C LYS A 62 16.17 22.25 13.85
N GLU A 63 15.67 21.18 14.44
CA GLU A 63 16.50 20.09 14.95
C GLU A 63 17.14 19.31 13.80
N LYS A 64 16.40 19.02 12.71
CA LYS A 64 16.93 18.37 11.52
C LYS A 64 18.14 19.12 10.92
N LYS A 65 18.12 20.46 10.92
CA LYS A 65 19.22 21.29 10.41
C LYS A 65 20.51 21.19 11.26
N LYS A 66 20.41 20.74 12.51
CA LYS A 66 21.57 20.55 13.39
C LYS A 66 22.25 19.21 13.18
N ILE A 67 21.61 18.28 12.50
CA ILE A 67 22.18 16.96 12.23
C ILE A 67 23.13 17.09 11.04
N ASP A 68 24.42 16.94 11.30
CA ASP A 68 25.40 16.80 10.22
C ASP A 68 25.32 15.36 9.69
N ILE A 69 24.77 15.24 8.48
CA ILE A 69 24.63 13.94 7.83
C ILE A 69 25.78 13.81 6.84
N THR A 70 26.85 13.18 7.29
CA THR A 70 27.95 12.75 6.42
C THR A 70 27.74 11.30 6.00
N PHE A 71 27.75 11.06 4.70
CA PHE A 71 27.65 9.70 4.16
C PHE A 71 29.04 9.20 3.76
N PRO A 72 29.40 7.94 4.08
CA PRO A 72 30.57 7.30 3.52
C PRO A 72 30.52 7.35 1.98
N LYS A 73 31.67 7.58 1.32
CA LYS A 73 31.72 7.71 -0.14
C LYS A 73 31.14 6.50 -0.87
N ASP A 74 31.33 5.30 -0.34
CA ASP A 74 31.00 4.03 -0.97
C ASP A 74 29.81 3.33 -0.30
N HIS A 75 28.90 4.10 0.37
CA HIS A 75 27.74 3.50 1.05
C HIS A 75 26.64 3.03 0.09
N VAL A 76 26.66 3.41 -1.17
CA VAL A 76 25.75 2.96 -2.23
C VAL A 76 26.50 2.12 -3.24
N ILE A 77 26.02 0.90 -3.47
CA ILE A 77 26.60 0.01 -4.49
C ILE A 77 26.37 0.62 -5.88
N ASP A 78 27.38 0.56 -6.73
CA ASP A 78 27.27 1.03 -8.11
C ASP A 78 26.15 0.30 -8.87
N LYS A 79 25.38 1.04 -9.63
CA LYS A 79 24.22 0.50 -10.39
C LYS A 79 24.62 -0.64 -11.32
N LYS A 80 25.81 -0.59 -11.92
CA LYS A 80 26.29 -1.66 -12.80
C LYS A 80 26.42 -2.97 -12.03
N ILE A 81 27.02 -2.90 -10.83
CA ILE A 81 27.17 -4.06 -9.94
C ILE A 81 25.80 -4.59 -9.51
N VAL A 82 24.84 -3.71 -9.21
CA VAL A 82 23.48 -4.13 -8.87
C VAL A 82 22.84 -4.90 -10.02
N LYS A 83 22.97 -4.43 -11.26
CA LYS A 83 22.44 -5.12 -12.44
C LYS A 83 23.11 -6.46 -12.69
N GLU A 84 24.44 -6.51 -12.57
CA GLU A 84 25.21 -7.75 -12.71
C GLU A 84 24.80 -8.78 -11.65
N ASN A 85 24.57 -8.36 -10.41
CA ASN A 85 24.10 -9.24 -9.35
C ASN A 85 22.67 -9.73 -9.61
N LEU A 86 21.75 -8.87 -10.03
CA LEU A 86 20.39 -9.30 -10.38
C LEU A 86 20.37 -10.30 -11.53
N GLU A 87 21.22 -10.13 -12.54
CA GLU A 87 21.36 -11.10 -13.64
C GLU A 87 21.98 -12.41 -13.16
N LYS A 88 23.03 -12.33 -12.33
CA LYS A 88 23.70 -13.50 -11.76
C LYS A 88 22.74 -14.37 -10.93
N PHE A 89 21.90 -13.74 -10.12
CA PHE A 89 20.97 -14.41 -9.20
C PHE A 89 19.55 -14.53 -9.75
N LYS A 90 19.34 -14.32 -11.05
CA LYS A 90 17.99 -14.32 -11.63
C LYS A 90 17.20 -15.62 -11.48
N ASN A 91 17.89 -16.73 -11.27
CA ASN A 91 17.26 -18.06 -11.06
C ASN A 91 17.20 -18.44 -9.57
N ASP A 92 17.74 -17.64 -8.68
CA ASP A 92 17.77 -17.88 -7.24
C ASP A 92 16.73 -17.00 -6.53
N ASP A 93 16.37 -17.40 -5.32
CA ASP A 93 15.62 -16.53 -4.41
C ASP A 93 16.54 -15.45 -3.88
N TYR A 94 16.04 -14.21 -3.86
CA TYR A 94 16.81 -13.09 -3.32
C TYR A 94 15.92 -12.00 -2.71
N ILE A 95 16.55 -11.18 -1.87
CA ILE A 95 16.02 -9.90 -1.40
C ILE A 95 17.04 -8.82 -1.73
N ALA A 96 16.67 -7.86 -2.55
CA ALA A 96 17.48 -6.71 -2.92
C ALA A 96 16.86 -5.42 -2.38
N TRP A 97 17.61 -4.69 -1.55
CA TRP A 97 17.19 -3.39 -1.07
C TRP A 97 17.45 -2.32 -2.15
N ILE A 98 16.38 -1.75 -2.67
CA ILE A 98 16.45 -0.72 -3.72
C ILE A 98 16.62 0.68 -3.11
N GLY A 99 16.16 0.85 -1.88
CA GLY A 99 16.29 2.08 -1.11
C GLY A 99 15.00 2.47 -0.40
N HIS A 100 15.11 3.12 0.75
CA HIS A 100 14.02 3.43 1.67
C HIS A 100 13.24 2.16 2.04
N ALA A 101 11.94 2.13 1.85
CA ALA A 101 11.08 0.96 2.08
C ALA A 101 10.91 0.06 0.83
N THR A 102 11.61 0.37 -0.27
CA THR A 102 11.51 -0.38 -1.51
C THR A 102 12.46 -1.57 -1.51
N PHE A 103 11.89 -2.76 -1.49
CA PHE A 103 12.59 -4.03 -1.67
C PHE A 103 12.12 -4.72 -2.94
N LEU A 104 13.03 -5.35 -3.64
CA LEU A 104 12.76 -6.29 -4.71
C LEU A 104 13.04 -7.70 -4.18
N ILE A 105 12.02 -8.55 -4.18
CA ILE A 105 12.09 -9.88 -3.59
C ILE A 105 11.73 -10.87 -4.68
N LYS A 106 12.55 -11.90 -4.87
CA LYS A 106 12.23 -13.03 -5.73
C LYS A 106 12.06 -14.27 -4.88
N LEU A 107 10.94 -14.96 -5.06
CA LEU A 107 10.61 -16.22 -4.44
C LEU A 107 10.11 -17.17 -5.54
N GLY A 108 10.89 -18.18 -5.90
CA GLY A 108 10.63 -19.02 -7.05
C GLY A 108 10.43 -18.17 -8.32
N GLU A 109 9.30 -18.34 -8.99
CA GLU A 109 8.97 -17.57 -10.20
C GLU A 109 8.30 -16.21 -9.90
N THR A 110 8.06 -15.89 -8.63
CA THR A 110 7.34 -14.67 -8.25
C THR A 110 8.32 -13.56 -7.85
N THR A 111 8.27 -12.46 -8.57
CA THR A 111 9.00 -11.23 -8.23
C THR A 111 8.05 -10.24 -7.58
N ILE A 112 8.40 -9.78 -6.39
CA ILE A 112 7.63 -8.90 -5.53
C ILE A 112 8.37 -7.57 -5.40
N ILE A 113 7.64 -6.46 -5.41
CA ILE A 113 8.17 -5.16 -5.02
C ILE A 113 7.34 -4.59 -3.87
N THR A 114 8.02 -4.07 -2.85
CA THR A 114 7.37 -3.39 -1.72
C THR A 114 7.51 -1.89 -1.85
N ASP A 115 6.47 -1.15 -1.47
CA ASP A 115 6.46 0.32 -1.34
C ASP A 115 7.35 1.02 -2.37
N PRO A 116 7.04 0.93 -3.68
CA PRO A 116 7.96 1.40 -4.73
C PRO A 116 8.04 2.93 -4.74
N VAL A 117 9.17 3.47 -4.28
CA VAL A 117 9.47 4.90 -4.23
C VAL A 117 10.69 5.20 -5.08
N PHE A 118 10.47 5.80 -6.24
CA PHE A 118 11.52 6.18 -7.20
C PHE A 118 11.58 7.68 -7.45
N SER A 119 10.65 8.46 -6.89
CA SER A 119 10.70 9.93 -6.95
C SER A 119 11.85 10.49 -6.14
N LYS A 120 12.32 11.69 -6.52
CA LYS A 120 13.41 12.41 -5.84
C LYS A 120 13.04 12.79 -4.41
N ASN A 121 11.77 13.15 -4.18
CA ASN A 121 11.28 13.65 -2.91
C ASN A 121 10.01 12.91 -2.45
N ALA A 122 9.82 12.82 -1.15
CA ALA A 122 8.64 12.25 -0.52
C ALA A 122 7.64 13.36 -0.17
N GLY A 123 6.71 13.63 -1.09
CA GLY A 123 5.69 14.67 -0.88
C GLY A 123 4.85 14.92 -2.12
N PRO A 124 3.83 15.76 -2.02
CA PRO A 124 3.00 16.13 -3.16
C PRO A 124 3.81 16.95 -4.17
N LEU A 125 3.79 16.54 -5.44
CA LEU A 125 4.50 17.18 -6.55
C LEU A 125 6.01 17.30 -6.31
N ILE A 126 6.51 18.52 -6.11
CA ILE A 126 7.94 18.85 -5.85
C ILE A 126 8.21 19.16 -4.37
N PHE A 127 7.18 19.10 -3.54
CA PHE A 127 7.29 19.42 -2.11
C PHE A 127 7.60 18.16 -1.29
N GLY A 128 8.21 18.35 -0.14
CA GLY A 128 8.57 17.28 0.78
C GLY A 128 10.09 17.09 0.89
N PRO A 129 10.54 16.22 1.81
CA PRO A 129 11.95 15.96 1.99
C PRO A 129 12.54 15.23 0.78
N ASP A 130 13.71 15.67 0.34
CA ASP A 130 14.49 14.96 -0.67
C ASP A 130 15.02 13.64 -0.11
N ARG A 131 15.22 12.67 -1.00
CA ARG A 131 15.93 11.44 -0.66
C ARG A 131 17.39 11.76 -0.35
N PHE A 132 17.96 11.06 0.64
CA PHE A 132 19.39 11.16 0.91
C PHE A 132 20.22 10.51 -0.18
N THR A 133 19.75 9.37 -0.71
CA THR A 133 20.44 8.59 -1.72
C THR A 133 19.51 8.26 -2.88
N LYS A 134 20.07 8.10 -4.06
CA LYS A 134 19.29 7.63 -5.22
C LYS A 134 18.89 6.17 -5.03
N PRO A 135 17.77 5.72 -5.64
CA PRO A 135 17.48 4.29 -5.70
C PRO A 135 18.61 3.52 -6.38
N ALA A 136 18.81 2.27 -5.97
CA ALA A 136 19.83 1.39 -6.56
C ALA A 136 19.61 1.16 -8.08
N LEU A 137 18.36 1.23 -8.53
CA LEU A 137 17.96 1.16 -9.93
C LEU A 137 17.00 2.30 -10.26
N ASN A 138 16.86 2.61 -11.55
CA ASN A 138 15.75 3.42 -12.00
C ASN A 138 14.48 2.56 -12.12
N LEU A 139 13.30 3.19 -12.20
CA LEU A 139 12.02 2.49 -12.30
C LEU A 139 11.88 1.64 -13.57
N ASP A 140 12.49 2.06 -14.66
CA ASP A 140 12.51 1.36 -15.95
C ASP A 140 13.58 0.26 -16.04
N GLU A 141 14.42 0.14 -15.01
CA GLU A 141 15.50 -0.85 -14.93
C GLU A 141 15.17 -2.02 -14.00
N ILE A 142 14.07 -1.95 -13.25
CA ILE A 142 13.66 -3.07 -12.39
C ILE A 142 13.15 -4.24 -13.24
N PRO A 143 13.36 -5.49 -12.81
CA PRO A 143 12.78 -6.64 -13.48
C PRO A 143 11.25 -6.61 -13.43
N LYS A 144 10.61 -7.39 -14.32
CA LYS A 144 9.16 -7.53 -14.31
C LYS A 144 8.70 -8.01 -12.94
N THR A 145 7.77 -7.28 -12.35
CA THR A 145 7.18 -7.63 -11.05
C THR A 145 5.82 -8.29 -11.23
N HIS A 146 5.59 -9.35 -10.49
CA HIS A 146 4.34 -10.10 -10.46
C HIS A 146 3.40 -9.57 -9.38
N LEU A 147 3.97 -9.11 -8.25
CA LEU A 147 3.26 -8.62 -7.08
C LEU A 147 3.84 -7.29 -6.61
N LEU A 148 2.97 -6.33 -6.29
CA LEU A 148 3.30 -5.08 -5.62
C LEU A 148 2.56 -5.05 -4.28
N LEU A 149 3.31 -4.87 -3.21
CA LEU A 149 2.79 -4.71 -1.85
C LEU A 149 2.92 -3.25 -1.43
N LEU A 150 1.81 -2.63 -1.04
CA LEU A 150 1.81 -1.30 -0.46
C LEU A 150 1.44 -1.39 1.01
N THR A 151 2.28 -0.85 1.89
CA THR A 151 2.04 -0.92 3.35
C THR A 151 1.09 0.16 3.84
N HIS A 152 1.23 1.40 3.37
CA HIS A 152 0.38 2.52 3.77
C HIS A 152 0.51 3.72 2.80
N ASN A 153 -0.21 4.80 3.08
CA ASN A 153 -0.37 5.94 2.16
C ASN A 153 0.53 7.15 2.46
N HIS A 154 1.59 7.02 3.24
CA HIS A 154 2.56 8.09 3.34
C HIS A 154 3.29 8.29 2.01
N TYR A 155 3.74 9.50 1.72
CA TYR A 155 4.35 9.87 0.44
C TYR A 155 5.66 9.12 0.14
N ASP A 156 6.36 8.68 1.18
CA ASP A 156 7.58 7.89 1.11
C ASP A 156 7.34 6.37 1.04
N HIS A 157 6.07 5.95 0.88
CA HIS A 157 5.61 4.60 0.59
C HIS A 157 4.71 4.57 -0.64
N GLN A 158 3.63 5.36 -0.64
CA GLN A 158 2.75 5.53 -1.79
C GLN A 158 3.22 6.68 -2.69
N ASP A 159 4.27 6.43 -3.47
CA ASP A 159 4.80 7.40 -4.42
C ASP A 159 3.93 7.48 -5.68
N MET A 160 3.12 8.53 -5.76
CA MET A 160 2.24 8.76 -6.90
C MET A 160 3.00 9.04 -8.20
N GLY A 161 4.24 9.53 -8.14
CA GLY A 161 5.13 9.68 -9.28
C GLY A 161 5.49 8.32 -9.89
N THR A 162 5.86 7.40 -9.03
CA THR A 162 6.16 6.01 -9.39
C THR A 162 4.93 5.28 -9.88
N ILE A 163 3.78 5.33 -9.17
CA ILE A 163 2.55 4.63 -9.56
C ILE A 163 2.09 5.05 -10.97
N ARG A 164 2.14 6.33 -11.29
CA ARG A 164 1.81 6.85 -12.65
C ARG A 164 2.69 6.25 -13.74
N LYS A 165 3.98 6.16 -13.46
CA LYS A 165 5.00 5.70 -14.43
C LYS A 165 5.27 4.21 -14.35
N TYR A 166 4.62 3.48 -13.42
CA TYR A 166 4.88 2.06 -13.19
C TYR A 166 4.75 1.26 -14.47
N PRO A 167 5.80 0.53 -14.91
CA PRO A 167 5.84 -0.05 -16.25
C PRO A 167 4.95 -1.29 -16.40
N PHE A 168 4.75 -2.08 -15.34
CA PHE A 168 4.09 -3.38 -15.39
C PHE A 168 2.61 -3.27 -15.01
N LYS A 169 1.73 -3.02 -15.98
CA LYS A 169 0.29 -2.79 -15.74
C LYS A 169 -0.51 -4.05 -15.37
N ASN A 170 0.08 -5.22 -15.56
CA ASN A 170 -0.51 -6.52 -15.18
C ASN A 170 -0.01 -7.04 -13.83
N THR A 171 0.74 -6.24 -13.08
CA THR A 171 1.16 -6.57 -11.71
C THR A 171 -0.07 -6.66 -10.82
N LYS A 172 -0.17 -7.76 -10.04
CA LYS A 172 -1.14 -7.84 -8.94
C LYS A 172 -0.71 -6.87 -7.84
N VAL A 173 -1.64 -6.08 -7.33
CA VAL A 173 -1.39 -5.14 -6.23
C VAL A 173 -2.19 -5.55 -5.02
N LEU A 174 -1.52 -5.68 -3.88
CA LEU A 174 -2.13 -5.79 -2.58
C LEU A 174 -1.87 -4.49 -1.81
N THR A 175 -2.93 -3.88 -1.31
CA THR A 175 -2.89 -2.55 -0.70
C THR A 175 -3.92 -2.45 0.42
N PRO A 176 -3.70 -1.60 1.42
CA PRO A 176 -4.73 -1.34 2.44
C PRO A 176 -6.03 -0.81 1.83
N LEU A 177 -7.09 -0.92 2.61
CA LEU A 177 -8.43 -0.44 2.26
C LEU A 177 -8.41 1.02 1.78
N ASN A 178 -9.24 1.33 0.79
CA ASN A 178 -9.43 2.65 0.18
C ASN A 178 -8.25 3.19 -0.66
N LEU A 179 -7.17 2.43 -0.88
CA LEU A 179 -6.00 2.87 -1.65
C LEU A 179 -5.97 2.32 -3.08
N GLY A 180 -6.72 1.29 -3.40
CA GLY A 180 -6.75 0.64 -4.72
C GLY A 180 -7.14 1.58 -5.86
N LYS A 181 -7.95 2.60 -5.58
CA LYS A 181 -8.35 3.64 -6.56
C LYS A 181 -7.17 4.33 -7.24
N TYR A 182 -6.05 4.51 -6.52
CA TYR A 182 -4.86 5.17 -7.05
C TYR A 182 -4.16 4.32 -8.11
N PHE A 183 -4.15 3.01 -7.95
CA PHE A 183 -3.60 2.07 -8.91
C PHE A 183 -4.52 1.90 -10.13
N LYS A 184 -5.82 1.69 -9.90
CA LYS A 184 -6.83 1.54 -10.97
C LYS A 184 -6.87 2.75 -11.90
N LYS A 185 -6.80 3.98 -11.35
CA LYS A 185 -6.70 5.23 -12.11
C LYS A 185 -5.46 5.27 -13.02
N ASN A 186 -4.40 4.58 -12.65
CA ASN A 186 -3.15 4.49 -13.41
C ASN A 186 -3.03 3.20 -14.24
N LYS A 187 -4.17 2.59 -14.62
CA LYS A 187 -4.30 1.44 -15.52
C LYS A 187 -3.74 0.12 -14.96
N ILE A 188 -3.47 0.03 -13.68
CA ILE A 188 -3.18 -1.24 -13.00
C ILE A 188 -4.53 -1.78 -12.52
N LYS A 189 -4.96 -2.94 -13.05
CA LYS A 189 -6.35 -3.42 -12.88
C LYS A 189 -6.50 -4.49 -11.81
N ASP A 190 -5.50 -5.36 -11.66
CA ASP A 190 -5.51 -6.42 -10.66
C ASP A 190 -5.09 -5.85 -9.30
N VAL A 191 -6.07 -5.28 -8.60
CA VAL A 191 -5.87 -4.57 -7.33
C VAL A 191 -6.83 -5.11 -6.29
N ASN A 192 -6.26 -5.66 -5.23
CA ASN A 192 -6.96 -6.19 -4.07
C ASN A 192 -6.67 -5.31 -2.86
N GLU A 193 -7.72 -4.78 -2.27
CA GLU A 193 -7.64 -4.07 -0.99
C GLU A 193 -7.80 -5.08 0.13
N MET A 194 -6.93 -4.99 1.14
CA MET A 194 -6.88 -5.94 2.25
C MET A 194 -7.09 -5.22 3.57
N ASP A 195 -7.84 -5.86 4.44
CA ASP A 195 -7.99 -5.49 5.84
C ASP A 195 -7.00 -6.28 6.71
N TRP A 196 -6.94 -5.98 8.00
CA TRP A 196 -6.09 -6.69 8.94
C TRP A 196 -6.46 -8.18 9.01
N TYR A 197 -5.45 -9.03 9.02
CA TYR A 197 -5.57 -10.49 9.10
C TYR A 197 -6.20 -11.17 7.89
N GLU A 198 -6.53 -10.40 6.84
CA GLU A 198 -6.91 -11.02 5.58
C GLU A 198 -5.71 -11.62 4.88
N GLU A 199 -5.93 -12.71 4.19
CA GLU A 199 -4.90 -13.45 3.47
C GLU A 199 -5.34 -13.65 2.02
N ILE A 200 -4.41 -13.46 1.11
CA ILE A 200 -4.64 -13.72 -0.32
C ILE A 200 -3.63 -14.74 -0.82
N LYS A 201 -4.13 -15.83 -1.40
CA LYS A 201 -3.29 -16.76 -2.14
C LYS A 201 -2.89 -16.13 -3.46
N VAL A 202 -1.59 -15.92 -3.65
CA VAL A 202 -1.02 -15.32 -4.87
C VAL A 202 -0.81 -16.38 -5.93
N ASN A 203 -0.26 -17.52 -5.53
CA ASN A 203 -0.09 -18.74 -6.34
C ASN A 203 -0.09 -19.98 -5.42
N GLU A 204 0.31 -21.15 -5.93
CA GLU A 204 0.30 -22.40 -5.15
C GLU A 204 1.22 -22.33 -3.92
N ASP A 205 2.35 -21.65 -4.02
CA ASP A 205 3.42 -21.64 -3.02
C ASP A 205 3.46 -20.35 -2.20
N LEU A 206 2.70 -19.30 -2.60
CA LEU A 206 2.78 -17.98 -1.99
C LEU A 206 1.40 -17.48 -1.54
N LYS A 207 1.30 -17.21 -0.25
CA LYS A 207 0.20 -16.50 0.40
C LYS A 207 0.75 -15.25 1.10
N VAL A 208 0.00 -14.16 1.02
CA VAL A 208 0.28 -12.88 1.68
C VAL A 208 -0.88 -12.54 2.59
#